data_b11485b907e1f44ec03c5f5492358ef3
#
_entry.id   b11485b907e1f44ec03c5f5492358ef3
#
_cell.length_a   1.000
_cell.length_b   1.000
_cell.length_c   1.000
_cell.angle_alpha   90.00
_cell.angle_beta   90.00
_cell.angle_gamma   90.00
#
_symmetry.space_group_name_H-M   'P 1'
#
loop_
_entity.id
_entity.type
_entity.pdbx_description
1 polymer ?
#
loop_
_entity_poly.entity_id
_entity_poly.type
_entity_poly.pdbx_seq_one_letter_code
_entity_poly.pdbx_strand_id
1 'polypeptide(L)'
;MNNKGKAASMLLAAALVVTPLSAHAKQSKVEYVALGDSLAAGQTPDGIIDYGYADYVADTFVKNKYKLADYDNFGVPGYTSEKLKNDLVKSSKVRKEIKEATHITIDIGANDLLGKIKTDPYNAQDAIGTVSANLQTILSTIDKLNPKAMVYVMGYYNPFPYYPKEQQELLLPLLKGLNEQIKAVAKKNGDTYVSTETQINKKYKEYIPNKQDIHLSKSGYKVIAKEFWKGISKKK
;
A
#
# COMPACT_ATOMS: atom_id res chain seq x y z
N MET A 1 -42.90 -72.13 48.57
CA MET A 1 -43.65 -71.06 47.91
C MET A 1 -42.62 -69.98 47.58
N ASN A 2 -42.30 -69.78 46.27
CA ASN A 2 -41.24 -68.93 45.77
C ASN A 2 -41.78 -67.47 45.55
N ASN A 3 -41.15 -66.48 46.16
CA ASN A 3 -41.36 -65.10 45.78
C ASN A 3 -40.07 -64.54 45.18
N LYS A 4 -40.09 -64.36 43.86
CA LYS A 4 -39.03 -63.66 43.10
C LYS A 4 -39.30 -62.18 43.13
N GLY A 5 -38.47 -61.43 43.84
CA GLY A 5 -38.43 -59.95 43.75
C GLY A 5 -37.75 -59.52 42.48
N LYS A 6 -38.44 -58.66 41.71
CA LYS A 6 -37.86 -57.99 40.51
C LYS A 6 -37.14 -56.74 40.95
N ALA A 7 -35.82 -56.64 40.75
CA ALA A 7 -35.06 -55.41 40.89
C ALA A 7 -35.25 -54.62 39.60
N ALA A 8 -35.77 -53.40 39.74
CA ALA A 8 -35.87 -52.41 38.66
C ALA A 8 -34.57 -51.61 38.60
N SER A 9 -33.78 -51.80 37.55
CA SER A 9 -32.56 -50.99 37.26
C SER A 9 -33.00 -49.69 36.63
N MET A 10 -32.80 -48.58 37.36
CA MET A 10 -32.98 -47.23 36.84
C MET A 10 -31.71 -46.78 36.13
N LEU A 11 -31.73 -46.73 34.77
CA LEU A 11 -30.68 -46.14 33.96
C LEU A 11 -30.80 -44.62 33.99
N LEU A 12 -29.83 -43.96 34.65
CA LEU A 12 -29.68 -42.52 34.67
C LEU A 12 -28.94 -42.10 33.40
N ALA A 13 -29.67 -41.58 32.39
CA ALA A 13 -29.05 -41.01 31.19
C ALA A 13 -28.53 -39.59 31.51
N ALA A 14 -27.21 -39.45 31.67
CA ALA A 14 -26.57 -38.15 31.79
C ALA A 14 -26.47 -37.53 30.38
N ALA A 15 -27.30 -36.51 30.11
CA ALA A 15 -27.21 -35.71 28.90
C ALA A 15 -26.01 -34.79 29.01
N LEU A 16 -24.94 -35.06 28.29
CA LEU A 16 -23.81 -34.16 28.10
C LEU A 16 -24.27 -32.97 27.23
N VAL A 17 -24.53 -31.84 27.86
CA VAL A 17 -24.75 -30.58 27.16
C VAL A 17 -23.40 -30.10 26.61
N VAL A 18 -23.12 -30.40 25.36
CA VAL A 18 -21.97 -29.82 24.62
C VAL A 18 -22.34 -28.38 24.26
N THR A 19 -21.96 -27.42 25.08
CA THR A 19 -22.02 -26.02 24.71
C THR A 19 -20.99 -25.77 23.59
N PRO A 20 -21.39 -25.24 22.41
CA PRO A 20 -20.42 -24.90 21.39
C PRO A 20 -19.54 -23.77 21.93
N LEU A 21 -18.28 -24.06 22.18
CA LEU A 21 -17.27 -23.03 22.42
C LEU A 21 -17.16 -22.24 21.11
N SER A 22 -17.81 -21.07 21.04
CA SER A 22 -17.60 -20.11 19.97
C SER A 22 -16.16 -19.63 20.08
N ALA A 23 -15.26 -20.29 19.36
CA ALA A 23 -13.90 -19.79 19.20
C ALA A 23 -13.99 -18.45 18.47
N HIS A 24 -14.00 -17.34 19.21
CA HIS A 24 -13.77 -16.02 18.65
C HIS A 24 -12.38 -16.07 18.02
N ALA A 25 -12.32 -16.20 16.70
CA ALA A 25 -11.06 -16.11 15.97
C ALA A 25 -10.43 -14.75 16.34
N LYS A 26 -9.24 -14.80 16.97
CA LYS A 26 -8.52 -13.60 17.40
C LYS A 26 -8.29 -12.75 16.17
N GLN A 27 -8.88 -11.56 16.16
CA GLN A 27 -8.76 -10.61 15.06
C GLN A 27 -7.28 -10.26 14.87
N SER A 28 -6.75 -10.42 13.66
CA SER A 28 -5.34 -10.09 13.37
C SER A 28 -5.11 -8.60 13.57
N LYS A 29 -4.15 -8.26 14.43
CA LYS A 29 -3.73 -6.87 14.70
C LYS A 29 -2.97 -6.34 13.48
N VAL A 30 -3.29 -5.12 13.08
CA VAL A 30 -2.60 -4.39 12.03
C VAL A 30 -2.11 -3.06 12.57
N GLU A 31 -0.84 -2.78 12.31
CA GLU A 31 -0.18 -1.49 12.44
C GLU A 31 0.25 -1.10 11.04
N TYR A 32 -0.38 -0.08 10.48
CA TYR A 32 -0.24 0.29 9.08
C TYR A 32 0.49 1.62 8.95
N VAL A 33 1.54 1.62 8.11
CA VAL A 33 2.33 2.81 7.80
C VAL A 33 2.26 3.07 6.29
N ALA A 34 1.92 4.30 5.90
CA ALA A 34 2.03 4.78 4.54
C ALA A 34 3.22 5.73 4.42
N LEU A 35 4.10 5.48 3.47
CA LEU A 35 5.26 6.29 3.14
C LEU A 35 5.12 6.78 1.70
N GLY A 36 5.50 8.02 1.40
CA GLY A 36 5.46 8.43 0.01
C GLY A 36 5.42 9.93 -0.25
N ASP A 37 4.88 10.23 -1.41
CA ASP A 37 4.76 11.61 -1.89
C ASP A 37 3.33 12.17 -1.71
N SER A 38 2.88 13.03 -2.62
CA SER A 38 1.54 13.62 -2.60
C SER A 38 0.41 12.61 -2.72
N LEU A 39 0.66 11.44 -3.32
CA LEU A 39 -0.37 10.41 -3.48
C LEU A 39 -0.63 9.69 -2.16
N ALA A 40 0.40 9.36 -1.38
CA ALA A 40 0.23 8.87 -0.02
C ALA A 40 -0.43 9.92 0.87
N ALA A 41 -0.03 11.19 0.73
CA ALA A 41 -0.63 12.29 1.48
C ALA A 41 -2.11 12.52 1.17
N GLY A 42 -2.64 12.01 0.04
CA GLY A 42 -4.02 12.23 -0.38
C GLY A 42 -4.26 13.59 -1.05
N GLN A 43 -3.26 14.13 -1.76
CA GLN A 43 -3.43 15.39 -2.48
C GLN A 43 -4.45 15.24 -3.61
N THR A 44 -5.46 16.11 -3.59
CA THR A 44 -6.52 16.14 -4.61
C THR A 44 -6.11 16.97 -5.84
N PRO A 45 -6.87 16.88 -6.96
CA PRO A 45 -6.63 17.70 -8.15
C PRO A 45 -6.74 19.23 -7.90
N ASP A 46 -7.28 19.64 -6.76
CA ASP A 46 -7.39 21.06 -6.35
C ASP A 46 -6.26 21.48 -5.41
N GLY A 47 -5.26 20.61 -5.21
CA GLY A 47 -4.10 20.87 -4.35
C GLY A 47 -4.36 20.74 -2.84
N ILE A 48 -5.54 20.28 -2.44
CA ILE A 48 -5.91 20.10 -1.03
C ILE A 48 -5.53 18.70 -0.58
N ILE A 49 -5.08 18.53 0.65
CA ILE A 49 -4.91 17.21 1.27
C ILE A 49 -6.26 16.76 1.81
N ASP A 50 -6.73 15.59 1.33
CA ASP A 50 -7.99 14.97 1.72
C ASP A 50 -7.79 13.45 1.78
N TYR A 51 -8.84 12.69 1.80
CA TYR A 51 -8.84 11.23 1.89
C TYR A 51 -8.16 10.58 0.67
N GLY A 52 -6.95 10.06 0.89
CA GLY A 52 -6.11 9.42 -0.11
C GLY A 52 -6.21 7.89 -0.15
N TYR A 53 -5.38 7.25 -0.98
CA TYR A 53 -5.40 5.78 -1.06
C TYR A 53 -5.02 5.12 0.28
N ALA A 54 -4.13 5.73 1.05
CA ALA A 54 -3.67 5.19 2.33
C ALA A 54 -4.84 5.08 3.33
N ASP A 55 -5.70 6.10 3.39
CA ASP A 55 -6.89 6.11 4.23
C ASP A 55 -7.90 5.03 3.81
N TYR A 56 -8.11 4.86 2.48
CA TYR A 56 -8.98 3.80 1.97
C TYR A 56 -8.42 2.39 2.22
N VAL A 57 -7.09 2.21 2.28
CA VAL A 57 -6.45 0.95 2.68
C VAL A 57 -6.70 0.70 4.17
N ALA A 58 -6.52 1.72 5.03
CA ALA A 58 -6.81 1.65 6.46
C ALA A 58 -8.27 1.24 6.72
N ASP A 59 -9.23 1.90 6.06
CA ASP A 59 -10.65 1.53 6.09
C ASP A 59 -10.89 0.08 5.65
N THR A 60 -10.15 -0.37 4.63
CA THR A 60 -10.35 -1.71 4.08
C THR A 60 -9.87 -2.78 5.06
N PHE A 61 -8.83 -2.53 5.87
CA PHE A 61 -8.46 -3.41 6.97
C PHE A 61 -9.62 -3.57 7.96
N VAL A 62 -10.21 -2.46 8.41
CA VAL A 62 -11.35 -2.49 9.35
C VAL A 62 -12.56 -3.23 8.77
N LYS A 63 -12.93 -2.94 7.50
CA LYS A 63 -14.03 -3.60 6.79
C LYS A 63 -13.84 -5.12 6.66
N ASN A 64 -12.59 -5.57 6.55
CA ASN A 64 -12.26 -6.99 6.47
C ASN A 64 -11.95 -7.62 7.83
N LYS A 65 -12.43 -7.00 8.91
CA LYS A 65 -12.38 -7.50 10.30
C LYS A 65 -10.97 -7.65 10.86
N TYR A 66 -9.98 -6.89 10.38
CA TYR A 66 -8.71 -6.74 11.08
C TYR A 66 -8.87 -5.73 12.22
N LYS A 67 -8.09 -5.91 13.27
CA LYS A 67 -7.96 -4.90 14.33
C LYS A 67 -6.89 -3.89 13.88
N LEU A 68 -7.28 -2.80 13.23
CA LEU A 68 -6.38 -1.69 12.96
C LEU A 68 -6.03 -1.03 14.31
N ALA A 69 -4.83 -1.28 14.78
CA ALA A 69 -4.36 -0.82 16.09
C ALA A 69 -3.70 0.55 15.99
N ASP A 70 -3.02 0.79 14.86
CA ASP A 70 -2.40 2.08 14.56
C ASP A 70 -2.38 2.33 13.05
N TYR A 71 -2.37 3.61 12.67
CA TYR A 71 -2.24 4.06 11.29
C TYR A 71 -1.50 5.39 11.24
N ASP A 72 -0.31 5.39 10.63
CA ASP A 72 0.49 6.59 10.38
C ASP A 72 0.69 6.81 8.89
N ASN A 73 0.40 8.03 8.45
CA ASN A 73 0.65 8.47 7.08
C ASN A 73 1.79 9.50 7.07
N PHE A 74 2.92 9.13 6.46
CA PHE A 74 4.09 9.96 6.25
C PHE A 74 4.23 10.41 4.78
N GLY A 75 3.15 10.43 4.03
CA GLY A 75 3.11 11.02 2.70
C GLY A 75 3.32 12.53 2.76
N VAL A 76 4.23 13.05 1.93
CA VAL A 76 4.52 14.49 1.87
C VAL A 76 4.52 14.97 0.42
N PRO A 77 3.66 15.94 0.04
CA PRO A 77 3.63 16.48 -1.31
C PRO A 77 5.01 16.95 -1.78
N GLY A 78 5.37 16.55 -3.00
CA GLY A 78 6.66 16.92 -3.60
C GLY A 78 7.87 16.14 -3.05
N TYR A 79 7.68 15.08 -2.24
CA TYR A 79 8.80 14.26 -1.81
C TYR A 79 9.44 13.52 -2.99
N THR A 80 10.77 13.56 -3.00
CA THR A 80 11.63 12.74 -3.86
C THR A 80 12.10 11.49 -3.11
N SER A 81 12.61 10.52 -3.85
CA SER A 81 13.20 9.30 -3.28
C SER A 81 14.35 9.61 -2.30
N GLU A 82 15.12 10.69 -2.56
CA GLU A 82 16.18 11.15 -1.68
C GLU A 82 15.64 11.65 -0.32
N LYS A 83 14.55 12.43 -0.35
CA LYS A 83 13.93 12.96 0.88
C LYS A 83 13.37 11.83 1.73
N LEU A 84 12.62 10.89 1.15
CA LEU A 84 12.10 9.74 1.88
C LEU A 84 13.24 8.88 2.46
N LYS A 85 14.29 8.60 1.69
CA LYS A 85 15.49 7.90 2.18
C LYS A 85 16.08 8.59 3.40
N ASN A 86 16.19 9.92 3.36
CA ASN A 86 16.72 10.69 4.49
C ASN A 86 15.85 10.59 5.74
N ASP A 87 14.52 10.55 5.61
CA ASP A 87 13.61 10.35 6.74
C ASP A 87 13.81 8.98 7.38
N LEU A 88 13.96 7.92 6.60
CA LEU A 88 14.23 6.58 7.13
C LEU A 88 15.56 6.49 7.89
N VAL A 89 16.54 7.35 7.54
CA VAL A 89 17.83 7.40 8.23
C VAL A 89 17.78 8.30 9.47
N LYS A 90 17.11 9.45 9.40
CA LYS A 90 17.23 10.54 10.39
C LYS A 90 16.01 10.70 11.30
N SER A 91 14.79 10.42 10.82
CA SER A 91 13.58 10.64 11.61
C SER A 91 13.35 9.53 12.62
N SER A 92 13.48 9.86 13.91
CA SER A 92 13.17 8.93 14.99
C SER A 92 11.71 8.48 14.97
N LYS A 93 10.78 9.37 14.61
CA LYS A 93 9.34 9.06 14.51
C LYS A 93 9.10 8.03 13.42
N VAL A 94 9.50 8.30 12.16
CA VAL A 94 9.32 7.36 11.04
C VAL A 94 9.93 5.99 11.36
N ARG A 95 11.13 5.97 11.92
CA ARG A 95 11.83 4.74 12.27
C ARG A 95 11.13 3.95 13.38
N LYS A 96 10.50 4.63 14.34
CA LYS A 96 9.71 3.99 15.40
C LYS A 96 8.50 3.29 14.79
N GLU A 97 7.72 3.98 13.99
CA GLU A 97 6.50 3.42 13.40
C GLU A 97 6.82 2.27 12.41
N ILE A 98 7.91 2.35 11.64
CA ILE A 98 8.37 1.22 10.81
C ILE A 98 8.69 -0.03 11.66
N LYS A 99 9.31 0.12 12.84
CA LYS A 99 9.64 -1.03 13.71
C LYS A 99 8.40 -1.77 14.23
N GLU A 100 7.30 -1.05 14.39
CA GLU A 100 6.03 -1.56 14.91
C GLU A 100 5.08 -2.01 13.78
N ALA A 101 5.29 -1.54 12.56
CA ALA A 101 4.43 -1.79 11.41
C ALA A 101 4.29 -3.27 11.06
N THR A 102 3.07 -3.69 10.76
CA THR A 102 2.79 -4.99 10.14
C THR A 102 2.67 -4.88 8.62
N HIS A 103 2.20 -3.73 8.13
CA HIS A 103 2.00 -3.43 6.71
C HIS A 103 2.54 -2.04 6.39
N ILE A 104 3.28 -1.93 5.30
CA ILE A 104 3.83 -0.66 4.82
C ILE A 104 3.48 -0.51 3.34
N THR A 105 2.87 0.62 2.96
CA THR A 105 2.70 0.99 1.54
C THR A 105 3.66 2.12 1.19
N ILE A 106 4.21 2.08 -0.04
CA ILE A 106 5.17 3.08 -0.51
C ILE A 106 4.81 3.52 -1.93
N ASP A 107 4.73 4.82 -2.16
CA ASP A 107 4.75 5.46 -3.46
C ASP A 107 5.83 6.52 -3.48
N ILE A 108 6.87 6.36 -4.30
CA ILE A 108 8.00 7.30 -4.36
C ILE A 108 8.76 7.19 -5.69
N GLY A 109 9.24 8.34 -6.19
CA GLY A 109 10.08 8.42 -7.37
C GLY A 109 9.48 9.21 -8.55
N ALA A 110 8.16 9.47 -8.55
CA ALA A 110 7.55 10.28 -9.60
C ALA A 110 8.11 11.70 -9.61
N ASN A 111 8.28 12.33 -8.45
CA ASN A 111 8.82 13.68 -8.34
C ASN A 111 10.28 13.80 -8.77
N ASP A 112 11.07 12.74 -8.61
CA ASP A 112 12.44 12.68 -9.14
C ASP A 112 12.42 12.77 -10.68
N LEU A 113 11.59 11.94 -11.31
CA LEU A 113 11.47 11.91 -12.78
C LEU A 113 10.83 13.19 -13.33
N LEU A 114 9.69 13.63 -12.79
CA LEU A 114 8.99 14.83 -13.24
C LEU A 114 9.84 16.09 -13.06
N GLY A 115 10.56 16.19 -11.95
CA GLY A 115 11.50 17.27 -11.71
C GLY A 115 12.62 17.30 -12.73
N LYS A 116 13.20 16.14 -13.07
CA LYS A 116 14.27 16.03 -14.06
C LYS A 116 13.77 16.31 -15.47
N ILE A 117 12.59 15.81 -15.85
CA ILE A 117 11.94 16.15 -17.15
C ILE A 117 11.79 17.67 -17.30
N LYS A 118 11.41 18.38 -16.22
CA LYS A 118 11.20 19.83 -16.23
C LYS A 118 12.52 20.63 -16.35
N THR A 119 13.57 20.17 -15.69
CA THR A 119 14.84 20.93 -15.55
C THR A 119 15.91 20.51 -16.55
N ASP A 120 15.93 19.24 -16.95
CA ASP A 120 16.92 18.64 -17.85
C ASP A 120 16.32 17.45 -18.59
N PRO A 121 15.44 17.69 -19.58
CA PRO A 121 14.70 16.63 -20.26
C PRO A 121 15.58 15.65 -21.04
N TYR A 122 16.76 16.09 -21.51
CA TYR A 122 17.67 15.23 -22.24
C TYR A 122 18.32 14.15 -21.38
N ASN A 123 18.45 14.40 -20.10
CA ASN A 123 19.02 13.46 -19.12
C ASN A 123 17.96 12.94 -18.13
N ALA A 124 16.66 12.97 -18.48
CA ALA A 124 15.58 12.51 -17.61
C ALA A 124 15.74 11.05 -17.16
N GLN A 125 16.40 10.22 -17.98
CA GLN A 125 16.73 8.83 -17.67
C GLN A 125 17.56 8.68 -16.38
N ASP A 126 18.43 9.65 -16.04
CA ASP A 126 19.29 9.61 -14.86
C ASP A 126 18.48 9.56 -13.55
N ALA A 127 17.31 10.22 -13.55
CA ALA A 127 16.41 10.18 -12.40
C ALA A 127 15.95 8.75 -12.07
N ILE A 128 15.76 7.90 -13.06
CA ILE A 128 15.34 6.50 -12.88
C ILE A 128 16.41 5.72 -12.13
N GLY A 129 17.70 5.90 -12.49
CA GLY A 129 18.83 5.30 -11.78
C GLY A 129 18.89 5.76 -10.31
N THR A 130 18.72 7.07 -10.11
CA THR A 130 18.69 7.67 -8.75
C THR A 130 17.55 7.08 -7.90
N VAL A 131 16.33 7.00 -8.45
CA VAL A 131 15.19 6.38 -7.76
C VAL A 131 15.47 4.91 -7.42
N SER A 132 16.03 4.15 -8.37
CA SER A 132 16.36 2.73 -8.16
C SER A 132 17.32 2.55 -6.98
N ALA A 133 18.39 3.35 -6.91
CA ALA A 133 19.39 3.30 -5.84
C ALA A 133 18.80 3.72 -4.48
N ASN A 134 18.03 4.81 -4.46
CA ASN A 134 17.38 5.30 -3.25
C ASN A 134 16.31 4.32 -2.74
N LEU A 135 15.48 3.77 -3.61
CA LEU A 135 14.46 2.78 -3.24
C LEU A 135 15.10 1.51 -2.70
N GLN A 136 16.22 1.03 -3.27
CA GLN A 136 16.98 -0.10 -2.72
C GLN A 136 17.43 0.20 -1.28
N THR A 137 17.90 1.42 -1.02
CA THR A 137 18.31 1.84 0.33
C THR A 137 17.12 1.92 1.28
N ILE A 138 15.98 2.48 0.82
CA ILE A 138 14.73 2.57 1.58
C ILE A 138 14.28 1.18 2.02
N LEU A 139 14.11 0.25 1.06
CA LEU A 139 13.61 -1.10 1.35
C LEU A 139 14.56 -1.88 2.26
N SER A 140 15.87 -1.86 1.98
CA SER A 140 16.84 -2.51 2.85
C SER A 140 16.93 -1.89 4.25
N THR A 141 16.59 -0.61 4.42
CA THR A 141 16.50 0.03 5.73
C THR A 141 15.25 -0.42 6.49
N ILE A 142 14.13 -0.57 5.79
CA ILE A 142 12.90 -1.13 6.37
C ILE A 142 13.16 -2.56 6.85
N ASP A 143 13.76 -3.41 6.03
CA ASP A 143 14.09 -4.80 6.39
C ASP A 143 15.01 -4.89 7.63
N LYS A 144 15.99 -3.99 7.73
CA LYS A 144 16.86 -3.91 8.91
C LYS A 144 16.12 -3.46 10.16
N LEU A 145 15.14 -2.58 10.05
CA LEU A 145 14.34 -2.09 11.16
C LEU A 145 13.27 -3.09 11.58
N ASN A 146 12.64 -3.75 10.61
CA ASN A 146 11.53 -4.67 10.81
C ASN A 146 11.45 -5.71 9.68
N PRO A 147 12.18 -6.84 9.80
CA PRO A 147 12.17 -7.89 8.77
C PRO A 147 10.83 -8.65 8.66
N LYS A 148 9.85 -8.33 9.51
CA LYS A 148 8.53 -8.96 9.50
C LYS A 148 7.46 -8.11 8.83
N ALA A 149 7.75 -6.84 8.55
CA ALA A 149 6.80 -5.96 7.88
C ALA A 149 6.52 -6.45 6.46
N MET A 150 5.26 -6.43 6.07
CA MET A 150 4.86 -6.69 4.69
C MET A 150 4.86 -5.37 3.93
N VAL A 151 5.75 -5.24 2.93
CA VAL A 151 5.94 -4.01 2.18
C VAL A 151 5.32 -4.13 0.78
N TYR A 152 4.62 -3.07 0.38
CA TYR A 152 3.92 -2.95 -0.90
C TYR A 152 4.36 -1.67 -1.58
N VAL A 153 4.99 -1.78 -2.74
CA VAL A 153 5.57 -0.65 -3.48
C VAL A 153 4.77 -0.38 -4.73
N MET A 154 4.26 0.83 -4.86
CA MET A 154 3.42 1.26 -5.97
C MET A 154 4.23 1.57 -7.23
N GLY A 155 3.77 1.09 -8.39
CA GLY A 155 4.13 1.64 -9.69
C GLY A 155 3.10 2.67 -10.13
N TYR A 156 3.56 3.72 -10.78
CA TYR A 156 2.75 4.88 -11.13
C TYR A 156 1.90 4.66 -12.39
N TYR A 157 0.77 5.34 -12.43
CA TYR A 157 -0.09 5.48 -13.61
C TYR A 157 0.45 6.56 -14.55
N ASN A 158 -0.10 6.65 -15.78
CA ASN A 158 0.25 7.70 -16.73
C ASN A 158 -0.23 9.08 -16.23
N PRO A 159 0.67 10.01 -15.88
CA PRO A 159 0.31 11.35 -15.45
C PRO A 159 0.09 12.33 -16.61
N PHE A 160 0.28 11.86 -17.86
CA PHE A 160 0.23 12.68 -19.08
C PHE A 160 -0.95 12.36 -20.03
N PRO A 161 -2.15 11.92 -19.56
CA PRO A 161 -3.18 11.41 -20.45
C PRO A 161 -3.80 12.48 -21.34
N TYR A 162 -3.57 13.76 -21.02
CA TYR A 162 -4.07 14.92 -21.75
C TYR A 162 -3.04 15.58 -22.66
N TYR A 163 -1.79 15.12 -22.61
CA TYR A 163 -0.73 15.66 -23.45
C TYR A 163 -0.93 15.24 -24.92
N PRO A 164 -0.47 16.05 -25.91
CA PRO A 164 -0.41 15.65 -27.31
C PRO A 164 0.29 14.30 -27.47
N LYS A 165 -0.12 13.53 -28.47
CA LYS A 165 0.36 12.17 -28.70
C LYS A 165 1.90 12.13 -28.85
N GLU A 166 2.46 13.06 -29.55
CA GLU A 166 3.91 13.20 -29.78
C GLU A 166 4.66 13.38 -28.48
N GLN A 167 4.12 14.14 -27.52
CA GLN A 167 4.71 14.31 -26.19
C GLN A 167 4.57 13.04 -25.35
N GLN A 168 3.42 12.38 -25.42
CA GLN A 168 3.23 11.11 -24.71
C GLN A 168 4.20 10.03 -25.22
N GLU A 169 4.47 9.95 -26.52
CA GLU A 169 5.45 9.02 -27.11
C GLU A 169 6.88 9.21 -26.58
N LEU A 170 7.24 10.43 -26.16
CA LEU A 170 8.51 10.71 -25.51
C LEU A 170 8.51 10.41 -24.00
N LEU A 171 7.40 10.65 -23.31
CA LEU A 171 7.33 10.59 -21.85
C LEU A 171 6.97 9.19 -21.33
N LEU A 172 6.11 8.46 -22.03
CA LEU A 172 5.68 7.13 -21.60
C LEU A 172 6.80 6.09 -21.48
N PRO A 173 7.84 6.08 -22.36
CA PRO A 173 9.00 5.21 -22.16
C PRO A 173 9.73 5.48 -20.84
N LEU A 174 9.83 6.75 -20.40
CA LEU A 174 10.44 7.12 -19.12
C LEU A 174 9.61 6.62 -17.93
N LEU A 175 8.29 6.79 -17.98
CA LEU A 175 7.38 6.23 -16.97
C LEU A 175 7.48 4.71 -16.90
N LYS A 176 7.50 4.04 -18.06
CA LYS A 176 7.67 2.59 -18.13
C LYS A 176 9.00 2.17 -17.50
N GLY A 177 10.10 2.83 -17.83
CA GLY A 177 11.42 2.58 -17.25
C GLY A 177 11.41 2.75 -15.72
N LEU A 178 10.80 3.84 -15.21
CA LEU A 178 10.63 4.04 -13.78
C LEU A 178 9.87 2.88 -13.12
N ASN A 179 8.71 2.49 -13.67
CA ASN A 179 7.90 1.41 -13.14
C ASN A 179 8.62 0.04 -13.19
N GLU A 180 9.41 -0.22 -14.23
CA GLU A 180 10.23 -1.43 -14.33
C GLU A 180 11.32 -1.47 -13.25
N GLN A 181 11.98 -0.35 -12.97
CA GLN A 181 12.98 -0.27 -11.90
C GLN A 181 12.34 -0.40 -10.51
N ILE A 182 11.23 0.28 -10.23
CA ILE A 182 10.49 0.11 -8.98
C ILE A 182 10.12 -1.36 -8.78
N LYS A 183 9.58 -2.01 -9.81
CA LYS A 183 9.20 -3.43 -9.78
C LYS A 183 10.41 -4.34 -9.55
N ALA A 184 11.54 -4.08 -10.20
CA ALA A 184 12.76 -4.88 -10.07
C ALA A 184 13.32 -4.78 -8.65
N VAL A 185 13.40 -3.55 -8.10
CA VAL A 185 13.91 -3.31 -6.75
C VAL A 185 12.99 -3.92 -5.70
N ALA A 186 11.67 -3.74 -5.79
CA ALA A 186 10.71 -4.35 -4.88
C ALA A 186 10.86 -5.88 -4.87
N LYS A 187 10.87 -6.51 -6.05
CA LYS A 187 11.04 -7.97 -6.15
C LYS A 187 12.37 -8.47 -5.59
N LYS A 188 13.46 -7.75 -5.81
CA LYS A 188 14.79 -8.10 -5.30
C LYS A 188 14.82 -8.12 -3.77
N ASN A 189 14.05 -7.26 -3.12
CA ASN A 189 13.91 -7.22 -1.66
C ASN A 189 12.81 -8.16 -1.11
N GLY A 190 12.11 -8.93 -1.95
CA GLY A 190 11.03 -9.81 -1.51
C GLY A 190 9.69 -9.10 -1.30
N ASP A 191 9.61 -7.82 -1.70
CA ASP A 191 8.45 -6.96 -1.53
C ASP A 191 7.43 -7.11 -2.66
N THR A 192 6.21 -6.64 -2.40
CA THR A 192 5.13 -6.74 -3.37
C THR A 192 5.05 -5.47 -4.22
N TYR A 193 5.28 -5.60 -5.53
CA TYR A 193 4.98 -4.52 -6.48
C TYR A 193 3.48 -4.44 -6.76
N VAL A 194 2.92 -3.23 -6.68
CA VAL A 194 1.51 -2.92 -6.93
C VAL A 194 1.39 -2.06 -8.18
N SER A 195 0.87 -2.61 -9.27
CA SER A 195 0.64 -1.88 -10.52
C SER A 195 -0.68 -1.12 -10.46
N THR A 196 -0.66 0.17 -10.80
CA THR A 196 -1.84 1.04 -10.81
C THR A 196 -2.21 1.53 -12.20
N GLU A 197 -1.24 1.52 -13.12
CA GLU A 197 -1.33 2.11 -14.46
C GLU A 197 -2.57 1.66 -15.23
N THR A 198 -2.75 0.36 -15.42
CA THR A 198 -3.84 -0.18 -16.24
C THR A 198 -5.23 0.22 -15.70
N GLN A 199 -5.39 0.27 -14.38
CA GLN A 199 -6.71 0.55 -13.80
C GLN A 199 -7.05 2.04 -13.86
N ILE A 200 -6.07 2.90 -13.63
CA ILE A 200 -6.27 4.35 -13.74
C ILE A 200 -6.47 4.76 -15.20
N ASN A 201 -5.67 4.22 -16.12
CA ASN A 201 -5.76 4.57 -17.54
C ASN A 201 -7.11 4.20 -18.17
N LYS A 202 -7.80 3.17 -17.67
CA LYS A 202 -9.15 2.77 -18.18
C LYS A 202 -10.18 3.90 -18.13
N LYS A 203 -10.11 4.75 -17.10
CA LYS A 203 -11.05 5.84 -16.86
C LYS A 203 -10.34 7.12 -16.44
N TYR A 204 -9.22 7.43 -17.09
CA TYR A 204 -8.38 8.55 -16.68
C TYR A 204 -9.14 9.88 -16.57
N LYS A 205 -10.15 10.14 -17.42
CA LYS A 205 -10.98 11.36 -17.34
C LYS A 205 -11.78 11.48 -16.04
N GLU A 206 -12.17 10.35 -15.45
CA GLU A 206 -12.84 10.29 -14.15
C GLU A 206 -11.82 10.38 -12.99
N TYR A 207 -10.68 9.71 -13.16
CA TYR A 207 -9.71 9.54 -12.08
C TYR A 207 -8.69 10.68 -12.01
N ILE A 208 -8.37 11.33 -13.13
CA ILE A 208 -7.50 12.51 -13.25
C ILE A 208 -8.32 13.63 -13.89
N PRO A 209 -9.28 14.25 -13.18
CA PRO A 209 -10.24 15.17 -13.79
C PRO A 209 -9.64 16.52 -14.17
N ASN A 210 -8.60 16.96 -13.49
CA ASN A 210 -7.89 18.20 -13.80
C ASN A 210 -6.82 17.94 -14.86
N LYS A 211 -6.99 18.57 -16.04
CA LYS A 211 -6.06 18.39 -17.17
C LYS A 211 -4.66 18.99 -16.93
N GLN A 212 -4.54 19.86 -15.94
CA GLN A 212 -3.30 20.56 -15.59
C GLN A 212 -2.63 20.00 -14.33
N ASP A 213 -3.24 18.97 -13.73
CA ASP A 213 -2.76 18.33 -12.51
C ASP A 213 -2.75 16.81 -12.65
N ILE A 214 -1.84 16.16 -11.95
CA ILE A 214 -1.65 14.71 -12.05
C ILE A 214 -2.35 13.93 -10.93
N HIS A 215 -2.91 14.65 -9.93
CA HIS A 215 -3.49 14.02 -8.75
C HIS A 215 -4.87 13.44 -9.04
N LEU A 216 -5.24 12.49 -8.20
CA LEU A 216 -6.44 11.69 -8.40
C LEU A 216 -7.65 12.28 -7.70
N SER A 217 -8.81 12.10 -8.32
CA SER A 217 -10.09 12.21 -7.63
C SER A 217 -10.23 11.15 -6.53
N LYS A 218 -11.19 11.32 -5.63
CA LYS A 218 -11.53 10.32 -4.61
C LYS A 218 -11.83 8.93 -5.22
N SER A 219 -12.46 8.88 -6.41
CA SER A 219 -12.70 7.62 -7.12
C SER A 219 -11.40 6.98 -7.61
N GLY A 220 -10.45 7.78 -8.10
CA GLY A 220 -9.11 7.30 -8.48
C GLY A 220 -8.33 6.75 -7.30
N TYR A 221 -8.32 7.44 -6.16
CA TYR A 221 -7.68 6.94 -4.93
C TYR A 221 -8.29 5.63 -4.42
N LYS A 222 -9.60 5.45 -4.52
CA LYS A 222 -10.26 4.16 -4.21
C LYS A 222 -9.77 3.04 -5.12
N VAL A 223 -9.48 3.32 -6.38
CA VAL A 223 -8.91 2.34 -7.32
C VAL A 223 -7.51 1.97 -6.90
N ILE A 224 -6.64 2.94 -6.57
CA ILE A 224 -5.30 2.67 -6.04
C ILE A 224 -5.37 1.78 -4.79
N ALA A 225 -6.20 2.15 -3.81
CA ALA A 225 -6.39 1.36 -2.58
C ALA A 225 -6.83 -0.09 -2.87
N LYS A 226 -7.71 -0.28 -3.86
CA LYS A 226 -8.13 -1.62 -4.29
C LYS A 226 -6.97 -2.43 -4.87
N GLU A 227 -6.05 -1.81 -5.62
CA GLU A 227 -4.88 -2.52 -6.14
C GLU A 227 -3.91 -2.89 -5.01
N PHE A 228 -3.67 -2.01 -4.03
CA PHE A 228 -2.94 -2.37 -2.81
C PHE A 228 -3.60 -3.53 -2.08
N TRP A 229 -4.93 -3.48 -1.90
CA TRP A 229 -5.67 -4.53 -1.22
C TRP A 229 -5.55 -5.90 -1.89
N LYS A 230 -5.50 -5.95 -3.22
CA LYS A 230 -5.23 -7.19 -3.95
C LYS A 230 -3.86 -7.80 -3.61
N GLY A 231 -2.85 -6.95 -3.40
CA GLY A 231 -1.54 -7.39 -2.94
C GLY A 231 -1.57 -7.90 -1.50
N ILE A 232 -2.20 -7.13 -0.61
CA ILE A 232 -2.33 -7.42 0.82
C ILE A 232 -3.08 -8.75 1.05
N SER A 233 -4.22 -8.94 0.40
CA SER A 233 -5.08 -10.11 0.60
C SER A 233 -4.51 -11.42 0.07
N LYS A 234 -3.49 -11.39 -0.81
CA LYS A 234 -2.83 -12.58 -1.35
C LYS A 234 -1.76 -13.18 -0.44
N LYS A 235 -1.27 -12.43 0.53
CA LYS A 235 -0.22 -12.87 1.47
C LYS A 235 -0.80 -13.41 2.80
N LYS A 236 -2.05 -13.91 2.76
CA LYS A 236 -2.67 -14.62 3.90
C LYS A 236 -2.18 -16.05 3.99
#